data_f7250e7f53bd2c9857de4d5071b9f67b
#
_entry.id   f7250e7f53bd2c9857de4d5071b9f67b
#
_cell.length_a   1.000
_cell.length_b   1.000
_cell.length_c   1.000
_cell.angle_alpha   90.00
_cell.angle_beta   90.00
_cell.angle_gamma   90.00
#
_symmetry.space_group_name_H-M   'P 1'
#
loop_
_entity.id
_entity.type
_entity.pdbx_description
1 polymer ?
#
loop_
_entity_poly.entity_id
_entity_poly.type
_entity_poly.pdbx_seq_one_letter_code
_entity_poly.pdbx_strand_id
1 'polypeptide(L)'
;MTSLYLYWEIYSDIKKDILTNHYRAGKPLPTQEVLARTYHTSRLTIKKALRMLQDEGLIYTKQGSGSFVRAQAPDDDKELLPLDAPIGVTYSHRDQKITSKLLYFDARLPSATEQKNLGIKSNEPVYDIKRVRLVNGHFYSLEHTTMPTNIAPLDKKILKGSIYDYLGSKGVQLTDARRILYATEADEETAEALQIKQGSPVLVIEQTAYDQEGHAFEYSVSSFIRDHSRFVLNIHRRLPDLPH
;
A
#
# COMPACT_ATOMS: atom_id res chain seq x y z
N MET A 1 -4.92 -23.86 -1.74
CA MET A 1 -4.42 -22.51 -2.06
C MET A 1 -5.59 -21.55 -1.94
N THR A 2 -5.52 -20.62 -1.01
CA THR A 2 -6.67 -19.85 -0.55
C THR A 2 -7.02 -18.77 -1.58
N SER A 3 -8.28 -18.65 -1.95
CA SER A 3 -8.88 -17.73 -2.96
C SER A 3 -8.48 -16.24 -2.84
N LEU A 4 -7.88 -15.82 -1.74
CA LEU A 4 -7.51 -14.43 -1.47
C LEU A 4 -6.24 -13.96 -2.22
N TYR A 5 -5.33 -14.87 -2.57
CA TYR A 5 -4.11 -14.51 -3.31
C TYR A 5 -4.31 -14.53 -4.83
N LEU A 6 -5.26 -15.31 -5.32
CA LEU A 6 -5.42 -15.56 -6.75
C LEU A 6 -5.84 -14.32 -7.55
N TYR A 7 -6.69 -13.44 -7.02
CA TYR A 7 -7.04 -12.20 -7.74
C TYR A 7 -5.87 -11.20 -7.82
N TRP A 8 -4.95 -11.25 -6.86
CA TRP A 8 -3.72 -10.46 -6.86
C TRP A 8 -2.71 -10.96 -7.88
N GLU A 9 -2.54 -12.28 -8.01
CA GLU A 9 -1.70 -12.88 -9.05
C GLU A 9 -2.22 -12.49 -10.42
N ILE A 10 -3.52 -12.65 -10.64
CA ILE A 10 -4.18 -12.28 -11.91
C ILE A 10 -4.02 -10.79 -12.22
N TYR A 11 -4.24 -9.93 -11.22
CA TYR A 11 -4.02 -8.50 -11.35
C TYR A 11 -2.57 -8.18 -11.73
N SER A 12 -1.60 -8.79 -11.05
CA SER A 12 -0.17 -8.57 -11.30
C SER A 12 0.24 -9.03 -12.69
N ASP A 13 -0.25 -10.17 -13.15
CA ASP A 13 0.03 -10.71 -14.48
C ASP A 13 -0.55 -9.80 -15.57
N ILE A 14 -1.82 -9.43 -15.47
CA ILE A 14 -2.45 -8.55 -16.46
C ILE A 14 -1.79 -7.16 -16.45
N LYS A 15 -1.43 -6.63 -15.27
CA LYS A 15 -0.68 -5.37 -15.15
C LYS A 15 0.66 -5.45 -15.87
N LYS A 16 1.42 -6.52 -15.65
CA LYS A 16 2.68 -6.78 -16.33
C LYS A 16 2.48 -6.81 -17.85
N ASP A 17 1.47 -7.52 -18.32
CA ASP A 17 1.14 -7.62 -19.75
C ASP A 17 0.76 -6.28 -20.37
N ILE A 18 0.08 -5.40 -19.64
CA ILE A 18 -0.20 -4.02 -20.06
C ILE A 18 1.10 -3.21 -20.13
N LEU A 19 1.92 -3.25 -19.08
CA LEU A 19 3.16 -2.48 -18.99
C LEU A 19 4.22 -2.92 -20.02
N THR A 20 4.24 -4.23 -20.37
CA THR A 20 5.11 -4.78 -21.42
C THR A 20 4.51 -4.66 -22.84
N ASN A 21 3.36 -3.96 -22.97
CA ASN A 21 2.65 -3.74 -24.23
C ASN A 21 2.16 -5.02 -24.93
N HIS A 22 2.03 -6.13 -24.18
CA HIS A 22 1.36 -7.35 -24.66
C HIS A 22 -0.12 -7.05 -24.89
N TYR A 23 -0.78 -6.37 -23.92
CA TYR A 23 -2.08 -5.74 -24.11
C TYR A 23 -1.87 -4.28 -24.50
N ARG A 24 -2.18 -3.96 -25.77
CA ARG A 24 -1.92 -2.63 -26.33
C ARG A 24 -2.94 -1.59 -25.89
N ALA A 25 -2.48 -0.36 -25.69
CA ALA A 25 -3.31 0.79 -25.41
C ALA A 25 -4.49 0.94 -26.39
N GLY A 26 -5.68 1.23 -25.86
CA GLY A 26 -6.92 1.38 -26.62
C GLY A 26 -7.54 0.06 -27.11
N LYS A 27 -6.91 -1.09 -26.88
CA LYS A 27 -7.45 -2.40 -27.26
C LYS A 27 -8.22 -3.04 -26.12
N PRO A 28 -9.23 -3.89 -26.44
CA PRO A 28 -9.97 -4.63 -25.42
C PRO A 28 -9.08 -5.69 -24.77
N LEU A 29 -9.25 -5.89 -23.47
CA LEU A 29 -8.80 -7.09 -22.78
C LEU A 29 -9.70 -8.29 -23.14
N PRO A 30 -9.22 -9.52 -22.96
CA PRO A 30 -10.07 -10.70 -23.03
C PRO A 30 -11.28 -10.56 -22.11
N THR A 31 -12.41 -11.15 -22.49
CA THR A 31 -13.63 -11.09 -21.67
C THR A 31 -13.42 -11.75 -20.31
N GLN A 32 -14.23 -11.38 -19.32
CA GLN A 32 -14.16 -12.00 -17.98
C GLN A 32 -14.34 -13.53 -18.04
N GLU A 33 -15.10 -14.04 -19.02
CA GLU A 33 -15.24 -15.47 -19.25
C GLU A 33 -13.96 -16.13 -19.74
N VAL A 34 -13.30 -15.49 -20.71
CA VAL A 34 -12.03 -15.98 -21.25
C VAL A 34 -10.98 -15.96 -20.17
N LEU A 35 -10.83 -14.84 -19.44
CA LEU A 35 -9.90 -14.74 -18.32
C LEU A 35 -10.20 -15.78 -17.22
N ALA A 36 -11.47 -16.00 -16.86
CA ALA A 36 -11.84 -16.99 -15.86
C ALA A 36 -11.42 -18.42 -16.27
N ARG A 37 -11.52 -18.75 -17.56
CA ARG A 37 -11.03 -20.04 -18.10
C ARG A 37 -9.51 -20.10 -18.10
N THR A 38 -8.82 -19.03 -18.57
CA THR A 38 -7.35 -18.96 -18.62
C THR A 38 -6.71 -19.14 -17.24
N TYR A 39 -7.29 -18.47 -16.24
CA TYR A 39 -6.76 -18.51 -14.86
C TYR A 39 -7.40 -19.59 -13.99
N HIS A 40 -8.24 -20.45 -14.56
CA HIS A 40 -8.95 -21.54 -13.85
C HIS A 40 -9.65 -21.05 -12.56
N THR A 41 -10.37 -19.93 -12.65
CA THR A 41 -10.99 -19.25 -11.50
C THR A 41 -12.42 -18.78 -11.77
N SER A 42 -13.05 -18.23 -10.73
CA SER A 42 -14.41 -17.67 -10.84
C SER A 42 -14.41 -16.30 -11.54
N ARG A 43 -15.52 -15.95 -12.19
CA ARG A 43 -15.75 -14.60 -12.74
C ARG A 43 -15.64 -13.52 -11.67
N LEU A 44 -16.02 -13.83 -10.41
CA LEU A 44 -15.94 -12.89 -9.30
C LEU A 44 -14.48 -12.52 -8.98
N THR A 45 -13.57 -13.51 -9.00
CA THR A 45 -12.14 -13.32 -8.81
C THR A 45 -11.55 -12.45 -9.92
N ILE A 46 -11.91 -12.72 -11.19
CA ILE A 46 -11.52 -11.87 -12.32
C ILE A 46 -12.05 -10.45 -12.18
N LYS A 47 -13.32 -10.29 -11.79
CA LYS A 47 -13.92 -8.96 -11.58
C LYS A 47 -13.16 -8.15 -10.52
N LYS A 48 -12.69 -8.79 -9.44
CA LYS A 48 -11.86 -8.14 -8.43
C LYS A 48 -10.51 -7.68 -9.02
N ALA A 49 -9.81 -8.55 -9.75
CA ALA A 49 -8.55 -8.21 -10.39
C ALA A 49 -8.69 -7.06 -11.41
N LEU A 50 -9.71 -7.11 -12.27
CA LEU A 50 -10.00 -6.04 -13.23
C LEU A 50 -10.40 -4.73 -12.56
N ARG A 51 -11.11 -4.79 -11.42
CA ARG A 51 -11.44 -3.59 -10.65
C ARG A 51 -10.18 -2.89 -10.14
N MET A 52 -9.21 -3.64 -9.64
CA MET A 52 -7.93 -3.07 -9.20
C MET A 52 -7.16 -2.39 -10.34
N LEU A 53 -7.12 -3.02 -11.52
CA LEU A 53 -6.54 -2.40 -12.73
C LEU A 53 -7.29 -1.14 -13.15
N GLN A 54 -8.60 -1.10 -12.94
CA GLN A 54 -9.43 0.07 -13.21
C GLN A 54 -9.21 1.17 -12.17
N ASP A 55 -9.09 0.82 -10.90
CA ASP A 55 -8.81 1.73 -9.80
C ASP A 55 -7.41 2.37 -9.97
N GLU A 56 -6.43 1.65 -10.52
CA GLU A 56 -5.13 2.20 -10.94
C GLU A 56 -5.18 2.98 -12.26
N GLY A 57 -6.32 3.03 -12.95
CA GLY A 57 -6.45 3.74 -14.22
C GLY A 57 -5.78 3.05 -15.41
N LEU A 58 -5.30 1.82 -15.27
CA LEU A 58 -4.68 1.04 -16.34
C LEU A 58 -5.68 0.60 -17.40
N ILE A 59 -6.92 0.38 -16.98
CA ILE A 59 -8.02 0.01 -17.87
C ILE A 59 -9.26 0.87 -17.62
N TYR A 60 -10.19 0.85 -18.55
CA TYR A 60 -11.53 1.40 -18.39
C TYR A 60 -12.57 0.44 -18.93
N THR A 61 -13.77 0.47 -18.39
CA THR A 61 -14.87 -0.39 -18.82
C THR A 61 -15.88 0.41 -19.62
N LYS A 62 -16.29 -0.12 -20.78
CA LYS A 62 -17.45 0.37 -21.55
C LYS A 62 -18.58 -0.60 -21.35
N GLN A 63 -19.73 -0.09 -20.89
CA GLN A 63 -20.92 -0.91 -20.69
C GLN A 63 -21.28 -1.67 -21.97
N GLY A 64 -21.48 -2.97 -21.88
CA GLY A 64 -21.79 -3.85 -23.02
C GLY A 64 -20.62 -4.20 -23.92
N SER A 65 -19.46 -3.53 -23.82
CA SER A 65 -18.33 -3.69 -24.75
C SER A 65 -17.08 -4.32 -24.08
N GLY A 66 -17.02 -4.37 -22.74
CA GLY A 66 -15.91 -4.97 -22.01
C GLY A 66 -14.91 -3.96 -21.43
N SER A 67 -13.74 -4.47 -21.03
CA SER A 67 -12.64 -3.69 -20.47
C SER A 67 -11.58 -3.42 -21.53
N PHE A 68 -11.05 -2.20 -21.56
CA PHE A 68 -10.08 -1.72 -22.52
C PHE A 68 -8.85 -1.16 -21.81
N VAL A 69 -7.68 -1.39 -22.37
CA VAL A 69 -6.44 -0.78 -21.89
C VAL A 69 -6.50 0.73 -22.12
N ARG A 70 -6.26 1.52 -21.08
CA ARG A 70 -6.20 2.97 -21.19
C ARG A 70 -4.94 3.36 -21.96
N ALA A 71 -5.06 4.33 -22.86
CA ALA A 71 -3.88 4.98 -23.41
C ALA A 71 -3.22 5.76 -22.27
N GLN A 72 -2.17 5.21 -21.69
CA GLN A 72 -1.35 5.96 -20.76
C GLN A 72 -0.59 7.03 -21.54
N ALA A 73 -0.55 8.25 -21.03
CA ALA A 73 0.58 9.11 -21.32
C ALA A 73 1.84 8.32 -20.91
N PRO A 74 2.92 8.36 -21.72
CA PRO A 74 4.14 7.67 -21.35
C PRO A 74 4.55 8.18 -19.96
N ASP A 75 4.34 7.34 -18.95
CA ASP A 75 4.79 7.61 -17.61
C ASP A 75 6.28 7.26 -17.59
N ASP A 76 7.12 8.25 -17.91
CA ASP A 76 8.57 8.16 -17.70
C ASP A 76 8.91 8.05 -16.19
N ASP A 77 7.89 8.11 -15.33
CA ASP A 77 8.01 8.12 -13.89
C ASP A 77 7.78 6.73 -13.27
N LYS A 78 8.83 5.93 -13.24
CA LYS A 78 8.86 4.64 -12.53
C LYS A 78 8.68 4.75 -10.99
N GLU A 79 8.54 5.96 -10.46
CA GLU A 79 8.50 6.24 -9.02
C GLU A 79 7.14 6.70 -8.49
N LEU A 80 6.06 6.63 -9.29
CA LEU A 80 4.72 6.96 -8.80
C LEU A 80 4.15 5.82 -7.96
N LEU A 81 3.80 6.12 -6.72
CA LEU A 81 3.20 5.17 -5.79
C LEU A 81 1.69 5.37 -5.72
N PRO A 82 0.89 4.30 -5.79
CA PRO A 82 -0.55 4.40 -5.60
C PRO A 82 -0.88 4.81 -4.16
N LEU A 83 -1.63 5.91 -4.02
CA LEU A 83 -2.05 6.43 -2.73
C LEU A 83 -3.28 5.71 -2.16
N ASP A 84 -4.09 5.17 -3.03
CA ASP A 84 -5.36 4.51 -2.74
C ASP A 84 -5.23 3.00 -2.44
N ALA A 85 -4.02 2.44 -2.57
CA ALA A 85 -3.77 1.06 -2.20
C ALA A 85 -3.33 0.97 -0.72
N PRO A 86 -3.95 0.10 0.10
CA PRO A 86 -3.55 -0.14 1.48
C PRO A 86 -2.30 -1.04 1.52
N ILE A 87 -1.16 -0.52 1.10
CA ILE A 87 0.08 -1.28 0.95
C ILE A 87 1.25 -0.55 1.59
N GLY A 88 2.16 -1.33 2.20
CA GLY A 88 3.41 -0.81 2.76
C GLY A 88 4.49 -0.65 1.68
N VAL A 89 5.59 0.03 2.04
CA VAL A 89 6.75 0.28 1.16
C VAL A 89 7.26 -0.99 0.48
N THR A 90 7.30 -2.13 1.19
CA THR A 90 7.75 -3.42 0.62
C THR A 90 6.88 -3.86 -0.57
N TYR A 91 5.58 -3.65 -0.48
CA TYR A 91 4.68 -4.01 -1.56
C TYR A 91 4.81 -3.08 -2.78
N SER A 92 4.90 -1.79 -2.51
CA SER A 92 5.00 -0.76 -3.57
C SER A 92 6.28 -0.89 -4.41
N HIS A 93 7.30 -1.58 -3.87
CA HIS A 93 8.62 -1.72 -4.50
C HIS A 93 9.04 -3.19 -4.66
N ARG A 94 8.11 -4.09 -5.00
CA ARG A 94 8.36 -5.55 -5.09
C ARG A 94 9.52 -5.95 -6.01
N ASP A 95 9.76 -5.17 -7.06
CA ASP A 95 10.83 -5.41 -8.04
C ASP A 95 12.16 -4.79 -7.61
N GLN A 96 12.24 -4.25 -6.39
CA GLN A 96 13.41 -3.55 -5.86
C GLN A 96 13.88 -4.17 -4.55
N LYS A 97 15.15 -3.98 -4.24
CA LYS A 97 15.73 -4.45 -2.98
C LYS A 97 15.33 -3.52 -1.84
N ILE A 98 14.40 -3.97 -0.99
CA ILE A 98 13.97 -3.23 0.20
C ILE A 98 14.72 -3.75 1.42
N THR A 99 15.29 -2.82 2.19
CA THR A 99 15.92 -3.12 3.47
C THR A 99 15.40 -2.17 4.55
N SER A 100 15.49 -2.60 5.81
CA SER A 100 15.09 -1.80 6.97
C SER A 100 16.26 -1.65 7.93
N LYS A 101 16.55 -0.42 8.33
CA LYS A 101 17.42 -0.13 9.47
C LYS A 101 16.52 0.13 10.67
N LEU A 102 16.50 -0.79 11.64
CA LEU A 102 15.76 -0.62 12.89
C LEU A 102 16.50 0.40 13.76
N LEU A 103 15.82 1.49 14.11
CA LEU A 103 16.34 2.52 15.00
C LEU A 103 15.91 2.28 16.45
N TYR A 104 14.63 1.92 16.64
CA TYR A 104 14.05 1.69 17.95
C TYR A 104 13.00 0.58 17.91
N PHE A 105 12.92 -0.22 18.96
CA PHE A 105 11.88 -1.21 19.17
C PHE A 105 11.74 -1.52 20.66
N ASP A 106 10.57 -1.24 21.19
CA ASP A 106 10.20 -1.55 22.58
C ASP A 106 8.68 -1.72 22.71
N ALA A 107 8.20 -2.09 23.89
CA ALA A 107 6.80 -2.10 24.26
C ALA A 107 6.56 -1.08 25.37
N ARG A 108 5.51 -0.26 25.21
CA ARG A 108 5.13 0.78 26.17
C ARG A 108 3.61 0.96 26.25
N LEU A 109 3.15 1.77 27.17
CA LEU A 109 1.76 2.22 27.21
C LEU A 109 1.51 3.26 26.09
N PRO A 110 0.29 3.26 25.51
CA PRO A 110 -0.06 4.15 24.41
C PRO A 110 -0.29 5.59 24.87
N SER A 111 0.09 6.56 24.04
CA SER A 111 -0.31 7.96 24.20
C SER A 111 -1.81 8.15 23.94
N ALA A 112 -2.36 9.31 24.30
CA ALA A 112 -3.77 9.64 24.04
C ALA A 112 -4.13 9.61 22.54
N THR A 113 -3.20 10.04 21.68
CA THR A 113 -3.36 10.00 20.21
C THR A 113 -3.42 8.56 19.70
N GLU A 114 -2.55 7.69 20.18
CA GLU A 114 -2.50 6.29 19.79
C GLU A 114 -3.74 5.53 20.30
N GLN A 115 -4.18 5.78 21.53
CA GLN A 115 -5.44 5.23 22.07
C GLN A 115 -6.63 5.58 21.15
N LYS A 116 -6.72 6.84 20.72
CA LYS A 116 -7.79 7.31 19.86
C LYS A 116 -7.75 6.65 18.47
N ASN A 117 -6.57 6.58 17.85
CA ASN A 117 -6.43 6.05 16.49
C ASN A 117 -6.55 4.52 16.44
N LEU A 118 -6.07 3.83 17.48
CA LEU A 118 -6.12 2.37 17.57
C LEU A 118 -7.39 1.84 18.25
N GLY A 119 -8.19 2.71 18.89
CA GLY A 119 -9.38 2.29 19.63
C GLY A 119 -9.08 1.45 20.87
N ILE A 120 -7.90 1.64 21.49
CA ILE A 120 -7.42 0.87 22.63
C ILE A 120 -7.45 1.68 23.94
N LYS A 121 -7.40 0.98 25.07
CA LYS A 121 -7.37 1.59 26.40
C LYS A 121 -5.96 2.01 26.80
N SER A 122 -5.86 2.89 27.81
CA SER A 122 -4.57 3.39 28.30
C SER A 122 -3.67 2.31 28.96
N ASN A 123 -4.24 1.18 29.34
CA ASN A 123 -3.52 0.05 29.95
C ASN A 123 -3.21 -1.09 28.96
N GLU A 124 -3.55 -0.93 27.67
CA GLU A 124 -3.25 -1.91 26.63
C GLU A 124 -1.93 -1.54 25.97
N PRO A 125 -0.86 -2.34 26.18
CA PRO A 125 0.47 -1.98 25.70
C PRO A 125 0.57 -2.04 24.19
N VAL A 126 1.47 -1.22 23.63
CA VAL A 126 1.76 -1.15 22.23
C VAL A 126 3.24 -1.40 21.94
N TYR A 127 3.55 -2.00 20.82
CA TYR A 127 4.88 -1.93 20.23
C TYR A 127 5.14 -0.52 19.69
N ASP A 128 6.31 0.00 19.99
CA ASP A 128 6.84 1.27 19.50
C ASP A 128 8.02 0.98 18.59
N ILE A 129 7.89 1.26 17.30
CA ILE A 129 8.81 0.80 16.27
C ILE A 129 9.25 2.00 15.43
N LYS A 130 10.55 2.32 15.41
CA LYS A 130 11.12 3.29 14.47
C LYS A 130 12.08 2.61 13.51
N ARG A 131 11.85 2.79 12.20
CA ARG A 131 12.64 2.18 11.14
C ARG A 131 12.93 3.19 10.03
N VAL A 132 14.14 3.12 9.50
CA VAL A 132 14.43 3.73 8.20
C VAL A 132 14.29 2.67 7.12
N ARG A 133 13.56 3.00 6.07
CA ARG A 133 13.43 2.14 4.89
C ARG A 133 14.40 2.61 3.82
N LEU A 134 15.05 1.63 3.20
CA LEU A 134 15.94 1.88 2.09
C LEU A 134 15.45 1.09 0.87
N VAL A 135 15.45 1.74 -0.28
CA VAL A 135 15.11 1.16 -1.58
C VAL A 135 16.39 1.17 -2.42
N ASN A 136 16.86 0.00 -2.84
CA ASN A 136 18.14 -0.18 -3.55
C ASN A 136 19.34 0.45 -2.83
N GLY A 137 19.32 0.47 -1.49
CA GLY A 137 20.35 1.05 -0.65
C GLY A 137 20.24 2.57 -0.42
N HIS A 138 19.29 3.26 -1.05
CA HIS A 138 19.03 4.70 -0.85
C HIS A 138 17.98 4.91 0.25
N PHE A 139 18.18 5.92 1.09
CA PHE A 139 17.21 6.31 2.10
C PHE A 139 15.89 6.68 1.43
N TYR A 140 14.79 6.14 1.95
CA TYR A 140 13.47 6.29 1.34
C TYR A 140 12.49 6.96 2.30
N SER A 141 12.26 6.37 3.48
CA SER A 141 11.37 6.91 4.50
C SER A 141 11.84 6.57 5.91
N LEU A 142 11.47 7.43 6.86
CA LEU A 142 11.47 7.16 8.30
C LEU A 142 10.05 6.78 8.70
N GLU A 143 9.87 5.59 9.25
CA GLU A 143 8.59 5.07 9.73
C GLU A 143 8.61 5.03 11.27
N HIS A 144 7.61 5.64 11.89
CA HIS A 144 7.27 5.46 13.30
C HIS A 144 5.93 4.74 13.38
N THR A 145 5.95 3.50 13.80
CA THR A 145 4.79 2.59 13.76
C THR A 145 4.45 2.14 15.16
N THR A 146 3.16 2.25 15.52
CA THR A 146 2.60 1.78 16.80
C THR A 146 1.57 0.70 16.51
N MET A 147 1.67 -0.45 17.20
CA MET A 147 0.74 -1.58 17.07
C MET A 147 0.41 -2.16 18.44
N PRO A 148 -0.85 -2.56 18.73
CA PRO A 148 -1.17 -3.29 19.96
C PRO A 148 -0.34 -4.57 20.09
N THR A 149 0.20 -4.85 21.28
CA THR A 149 1.10 -6.02 21.47
C THR A 149 0.38 -7.36 21.32
N ASN A 150 -0.94 -7.36 21.43
CA ASN A 150 -1.78 -8.56 21.27
C ASN A 150 -2.03 -8.93 19.80
N ILE A 151 -1.61 -8.08 18.81
CA ILE A 151 -1.80 -8.36 17.39
C ILE A 151 -1.03 -9.61 16.95
N ALA A 152 0.24 -9.70 17.28
CA ALA A 152 1.13 -10.84 17.07
C ALA A 152 2.47 -10.59 17.79
N PRO A 153 3.22 -11.63 18.19
CA PRO A 153 4.57 -11.45 18.70
C PRO A 153 5.49 -10.85 17.65
N LEU A 154 6.10 -9.70 17.92
CA LEU A 154 7.10 -9.08 17.08
C LEU A 154 8.49 -9.18 17.72
N ASP A 155 9.52 -9.32 16.88
CA ASP A 155 10.92 -9.29 17.29
C ASP A 155 11.77 -8.49 16.28
N LYS A 156 13.03 -8.23 16.64
CA LYS A 156 13.98 -7.48 15.80
C LYS A 156 14.27 -8.15 14.46
N LYS A 157 14.10 -9.46 14.34
CA LYS A 157 14.31 -10.19 13.08
C LYS A 157 13.15 -9.95 12.11
N ILE A 158 11.91 -10.02 12.61
CA ILE A 158 10.70 -9.72 11.84
C ILE A 158 10.74 -8.28 11.32
N LEU A 159 11.16 -7.33 12.17
CA LEU A 159 11.18 -5.90 11.84
C LEU A 159 12.22 -5.52 10.76
N LYS A 160 13.16 -6.40 10.42
CA LYS A 160 14.05 -6.20 9.27
C LYS A 160 13.35 -6.45 7.93
N GLY A 161 12.23 -7.18 7.93
CA GLY A 161 11.44 -7.54 6.77
C GLY A 161 10.13 -6.73 6.65
N SER A 162 9.16 -7.35 5.97
CA SER A 162 7.79 -6.84 5.85
C SER A 162 6.97 -7.26 7.07
N ILE A 163 6.50 -6.28 7.84
CA ILE A 163 5.59 -6.53 8.97
C ILE A 163 4.24 -7.06 8.44
N TYR A 164 3.72 -6.52 7.36
CA TYR A 164 2.44 -6.95 6.80
C TYR A 164 2.46 -8.38 6.27
N ASP A 165 3.56 -8.82 5.64
CA ASP A 165 3.69 -10.21 5.21
C ASP A 165 3.72 -11.16 6.42
N TYR A 166 4.41 -10.76 7.49
CA TYR A 166 4.42 -11.51 8.74
C TYR A 166 3.02 -11.56 9.38
N LEU A 167 2.34 -10.43 9.52
CA LEU A 167 0.98 -10.36 10.07
C LEU A 167 0.00 -11.17 9.23
N GLY A 168 0.11 -11.11 7.90
CA GLY A 168 -0.67 -11.94 6.97
C GLY A 168 -0.48 -13.43 7.22
N SER A 169 0.75 -13.88 7.53
CA SER A 169 1.04 -15.28 7.92
C SER A 169 0.40 -15.67 9.26
N LYS A 170 0.01 -14.70 10.08
CA LYS A 170 -0.70 -14.88 11.35
C LYS A 170 -2.22 -14.69 11.24
N GLY A 171 -2.72 -14.46 10.02
CA GLY A 171 -4.15 -14.30 9.76
C GLY A 171 -4.66 -12.85 9.91
N VAL A 172 -3.78 -11.89 10.15
CA VAL A 172 -4.12 -10.45 10.17
C VAL A 172 -3.88 -9.87 8.80
N GLN A 173 -4.93 -9.43 8.13
CA GLN A 173 -4.86 -8.90 6.76
C GLN A 173 -5.21 -7.41 6.77
N LEU A 174 -4.36 -6.59 6.19
CA LEU A 174 -4.67 -5.20 5.92
C LEU A 174 -5.73 -5.12 4.82
N THR A 175 -6.93 -4.64 5.16
CA THR A 175 -8.05 -4.48 4.21
C THR A 175 -8.34 -3.04 3.88
N ASP A 176 -8.21 -2.16 4.86
CA ASP A 176 -8.55 -0.75 4.76
C ASP A 176 -7.50 0.11 5.47
N ALA A 177 -7.33 1.33 5.00
CA ALA A 177 -6.49 2.32 5.67
C ALA A 177 -7.07 3.73 5.51
N ARG A 178 -6.98 4.51 6.60
CA ARG A 178 -7.22 5.96 6.57
C ARG A 178 -5.88 6.67 6.54
N ARG A 179 -5.66 7.56 5.59
CA ARG A 179 -4.43 8.34 5.43
C ARG A 179 -4.69 9.83 5.52
N ILE A 180 -3.79 10.53 6.19
CA ILE A 180 -3.69 11.99 6.18
C ILE A 180 -2.30 12.31 5.62
N LEU A 181 -2.25 13.18 4.60
CA LEU A 181 -1.03 13.58 3.94
C LEU A 181 -0.82 15.07 4.15
N TYR A 182 0.40 15.42 4.53
CA TYR A 182 0.81 16.82 4.67
C TYR A 182 2.32 16.96 4.46
N ALA A 183 2.74 18.15 4.06
CA ALA A 183 4.14 18.50 3.95
C ALA A 183 4.59 19.23 5.22
N THR A 184 5.84 18.99 5.65
CA THR A 184 6.48 19.70 6.74
C THR A 184 7.99 19.83 6.49
N GLU A 185 8.69 20.52 7.35
CA GLU A 185 10.15 20.54 7.40
C GLU A 185 10.66 19.38 8.25
N ALA A 186 11.78 18.77 7.83
CA ALA A 186 12.45 17.74 8.61
C ALA A 186 13.01 18.32 9.89
N ASP A 187 12.58 17.79 11.04
CA ASP A 187 13.21 18.04 12.32
C ASP A 187 14.60 17.39 12.42
N GLU A 188 15.28 17.55 13.52
CA GLU A 188 16.62 17.01 13.73
C GLU A 188 16.63 15.47 13.65
N GLU A 189 15.66 14.79 14.27
CA GLU A 189 15.55 13.31 14.25
C GLU A 189 15.32 12.79 12.82
N THR A 190 14.39 13.40 12.10
CA THR A 190 14.08 13.03 10.71
C THR A 190 15.25 13.27 9.78
N ALA A 191 15.93 14.42 9.95
CA ALA A 191 17.07 14.81 9.13
C ALA A 191 18.25 13.84 9.33
N GLU A 192 18.58 13.49 10.57
CA GLU A 192 19.63 12.53 10.90
C GLU A 192 19.28 11.12 10.37
N ALA A 193 18.06 10.66 10.62
CA ALA A 193 17.61 9.33 10.23
C ALA A 193 17.64 9.13 8.71
N LEU A 194 17.24 10.15 7.94
CA LEU A 194 17.16 10.11 6.47
C LEU A 194 18.42 10.66 5.77
N GLN A 195 19.41 11.13 6.53
CA GLN A 195 20.64 11.76 6.01
C GLN A 195 20.36 12.93 5.06
N ILE A 196 19.41 13.77 5.42
CA ILE A 196 19.09 15.02 4.73
C ILE A 196 19.39 16.23 5.63
N LYS A 197 19.37 17.42 5.06
CA LYS A 197 19.56 18.65 5.84
C LYS A 197 18.31 18.91 6.69
N GLN A 198 18.50 19.32 7.96
CA GLN A 198 17.40 19.82 8.80
C GLN A 198 16.69 21.00 8.10
N GLY A 199 15.36 21.03 8.20
CA GLY A 199 14.53 21.99 7.48
C GLY A 199 14.26 21.60 6.01
N SER A 200 14.82 20.48 5.51
CA SER A 200 14.44 19.98 4.18
C SER A 200 12.96 19.61 4.13
N PRO A 201 12.26 19.88 3.02
CA PRO A 201 10.86 19.48 2.89
C PRO A 201 10.72 17.98 2.86
N VAL A 202 9.78 17.45 3.64
CA VAL A 202 9.36 16.05 3.67
C VAL A 202 7.86 15.94 3.52
N LEU A 203 7.38 14.89 2.86
CA LEU A 203 5.97 14.52 2.87
C LEU A 203 5.74 13.56 4.00
N VAL A 204 4.72 13.81 4.81
CA VAL A 204 4.30 12.95 5.90
C VAL A 204 3.01 12.24 5.53
N ILE A 205 2.98 10.93 5.75
CA ILE A 205 1.77 10.12 5.70
C ILE A 205 1.51 9.59 7.10
N GLU A 206 0.43 10.08 7.69
CA GLU A 206 -0.14 9.54 8.92
C GLU A 206 -1.20 8.50 8.53
N GLN A 207 -1.10 7.27 9.02
CA GLN A 207 -1.98 6.18 8.65
C GLN A 207 -2.55 5.47 9.87
N THR A 208 -3.84 5.15 9.79
CA THR A 208 -4.47 4.12 10.63
C THR A 208 -4.87 2.97 9.70
N ALA A 209 -4.38 1.77 9.97
CA ALA A 209 -4.67 0.57 9.20
C ALA A 209 -5.64 -0.34 9.94
N TYR A 210 -6.53 -0.98 9.18
CA TYR A 210 -7.59 -1.84 9.70
C TYR A 210 -7.47 -3.25 9.12
N ASP A 211 -7.82 -4.23 9.94
CA ASP A 211 -7.88 -5.63 9.57
C ASP A 211 -9.21 -6.01 8.87
N GLN A 212 -9.35 -7.28 8.54
CA GLN A 212 -10.54 -7.84 7.89
C GLN A 212 -11.81 -7.81 8.75
N GLU A 213 -11.70 -7.53 10.04
CA GLU A 213 -12.81 -7.37 10.99
C GLU A 213 -13.12 -5.90 11.26
N GLY A 214 -12.33 -4.99 10.69
CA GLY A 214 -12.45 -3.54 10.86
C GLY A 214 -11.79 -3.01 12.14
N HIS A 215 -10.95 -3.80 12.82
CA HIS A 215 -10.19 -3.36 13.96
C HIS A 215 -8.94 -2.60 13.52
N ALA A 216 -8.69 -1.45 14.13
CA ALA A 216 -7.44 -0.73 13.92
C ALA A 216 -6.29 -1.50 14.59
N PHE A 217 -5.30 -1.90 13.78
CA PHE A 217 -4.16 -2.66 14.27
C PHE A 217 -2.81 -1.95 14.12
N GLU A 218 -2.78 -0.85 13.39
CA GLU A 218 -1.60 -0.01 13.21
C GLU A 218 -1.99 1.46 13.18
N TYR A 219 -1.21 2.26 13.89
CA TYR A 219 -1.11 3.70 13.70
C TYR A 219 0.33 4.05 13.39
N SER A 220 0.58 4.71 12.28
CA SER A 220 1.94 5.04 11.85
C SER A 220 2.04 6.45 11.29
N VAL A 221 3.23 7.04 11.46
CA VAL A 221 3.63 8.32 10.87
C VAL A 221 4.90 8.05 10.08
N SER A 222 4.86 8.27 8.78
CA SER A 222 5.97 8.02 7.87
C SER A 222 6.38 9.30 7.16
N SER A 223 7.66 9.66 7.28
CA SER A 223 8.26 10.83 6.60
C SER A 223 9.04 10.37 5.37
N PHE A 224 8.69 10.90 4.21
CA PHE A 224 9.32 10.59 2.92
C PHE A 224 10.18 11.74 2.45
N ILE A 225 11.38 11.47 1.96
CA ILE A 225 12.21 12.50 1.36
C ILE A 225 11.57 13.00 0.06
N ARG A 226 11.82 14.25 -0.31
CA ARG A 226 11.26 14.93 -1.49
C ARG A 226 11.33 14.07 -2.76
N ASP A 227 12.47 13.46 -3.02
CA ASP A 227 12.72 12.74 -4.28
C ASP A 227 11.91 11.43 -4.40
N HIS A 228 11.33 10.96 -3.29
CA HIS A 228 10.48 9.77 -3.22
C HIS A 228 9.05 10.08 -2.74
N SER A 229 8.63 11.36 -2.84
CA SER A 229 7.32 11.84 -2.38
C SER A 229 6.31 12.02 -3.52
N ARG A 230 6.39 11.17 -4.56
CA ARG A 230 5.47 11.24 -5.70
C ARG A 230 4.43 10.15 -5.59
N PHE A 231 3.21 10.57 -5.34
CA PHE A 231 2.07 9.67 -5.19
C PHE A 231 1.04 9.94 -6.28
N VAL A 232 0.39 8.88 -6.75
CA VAL A 232 -0.72 8.96 -7.70
C VAL A 232 -2.01 8.54 -7.01
N LEU A 233 -3.04 9.33 -7.22
CA LEU A 233 -4.41 9.01 -6.84
C LEU A 233 -5.29 9.07 -8.08
N ASN A 234 -5.86 7.95 -8.47
CA ASN A 234 -6.78 7.87 -9.59
C ASN A 234 -8.21 8.13 -9.10
N ILE A 235 -8.79 9.25 -9.53
CA ILE A 235 -10.14 9.63 -9.12
C ILE A 235 -11.13 9.18 -10.19
N HIS A 236 -12.05 8.29 -9.82
CA HIS A 236 -13.12 7.80 -10.68
C HIS A 236 -14.46 8.34 -10.19
N ARG A 237 -15.06 9.25 -10.99
CA ARG A 237 -16.43 9.69 -10.73
C ARG A 237 -17.39 8.55 -11.09
N ARG A 238 -18.08 7.99 -10.10
CA ARG A 238 -19.27 7.16 -10.36
C ARG A 238 -20.39 8.12 -10.78
N LEU A 239 -20.80 8.06 -12.03
CA LEU A 239 -22.07 8.68 -12.42
C LEU A 239 -23.18 7.87 -11.75
N PRO A 240 -24.16 8.51 -11.10
CA PRO A 240 -25.35 7.80 -10.65
C PRO A 240 -26.00 7.12 -11.85
N ASP A 241 -26.49 5.89 -11.62
CA ASP A 241 -27.28 5.19 -12.64
C ASP A 241 -28.43 6.13 -13.03
N LEU A 242 -28.44 6.60 -14.27
CA LEU A 242 -29.54 7.39 -14.79
C LEU A 242 -30.76 6.46 -14.80
N PRO A 243 -31.89 6.86 -14.20
CA PRO A 243 -33.11 6.06 -14.32
C PRO A 243 -33.47 5.97 -15.80
N HIS A 244 -33.74 4.75 -16.27
CA HIS A 244 -34.23 4.43 -17.60
C HIS A 244 -35.67 4.90 -17.77
#